data_35d0da77601cef599d7a70cb6177c746
#
_entry.id   35d0da77601cef599d7a70cb6177c746
#
_cell.length_a   1.000
_cell.length_b   1.000
_cell.length_c   1.000
_cell.angle_alpha   90.00
_cell.angle_beta   90.00
_cell.angle_gamma   90.00
#
_symmetry.space_group_name_H-M   'P 1'
#
loop_
_entity.id
_entity.type
_entity.pdbx_description
1 polymer ?
#
loop_
_entity_poly.entity_id
_entity_poly.type
_entity_poly.pdbx_seq_one_letter_code
_entity_poly.pdbx_strand_id
1 'polypeptide(L)'
;MVTLPELINRLIFCAALLLLGTPSLSSAQALIIQPGAPGESPRELSAEEAVEIADTSYSPADARFMRDMIPHHHQALQMAELVADRTNRPELIDVAGRINASQGDEIAFMQNWLRERGEPVPNPTEHDAMHTHHKMAGMATPQQMADLAAANGTDFDRLFLE
;
A
#
# COMPACT_ATOMS: atom_id res chain seq x y z
N MET A 1 -43.47 -44.68 -31.35
CA MET A 1 -43.05 -43.85 -32.51
C MET A 1 -43.58 -42.46 -32.28
N VAL A 2 -42.73 -41.50 -31.95
CA VAL A 2 -43.15 -40.09 -31.77
C VAL A 2 -43.19 -39.46 -33.15
N THR A 3 -44.29 -38.83 -33.49
CA THR A 3 -44.50 -38.25 -34.82
C THR A 3 -43.74 -36.92 -34.94
N LEU A 4 -43.30 -36.62 -36.17
CA LEU A 4 -42.52 -35.41 -36.51
C LEU A 4 -43.12 -34.08 -36.00
N PRO A 5 -44.44 -33.87 -36.00
CA PRO A 5 -45.07 -32.65 -35.45
C PRO A 5 -44.93 -32.49 -33.93
N GLU A 6 -44.86 -33.59 -33.17
CA GLU A 6 -44.64 -33.50 -31.70
C GLU A 6 -43.23 -33.08 -31.32
N LEU A 7 -42.22 -33.45 -32.12
CA LEU A 7 -40.83 -33.03 -31.95
C LEU A 7 -40.66 -31.51 -32.22
N ILE A 8 -41.33 -31.02 -33.27
CA ILE A 8 -41.25 -29.58 -33.62
C ILE A 8 -41.91 -28.72 -32.53
N ASN A 9 -43.04 -29.16 -31.97
CA ASN A 9 -43.73 -28.41 -30.94
C ASN A 9 -42.97 -28.38 -29.60
N ARG A 10 -42.24 -29.45 -29.27
CA ARG A 10 -41.33 -29.49 -28.09
C ARG A 10 -40.11 -28.62 -28.26
N LEU A 11 -39.51 -28.53 -29.46
CA LEU A 11 -38.38 -27.65 -29.77
C LEU A 11 -38.78 -26.16 -29.72
N ILE A 12 -39.96 -25.80 -30.17
CA ILE A 12 -40.45 -24.40 -30.11
C ILE A 12 -40.73 -23.98 -28.67
N PHE A 13 -41.22 -24.89 -27.80
CA PHE A 13 -41.49 -24.60 -26.40
C PHE A 13 -40.22 -24.46 -25.56
N CYS A 14 -39.14 -25.19 -25.87
CA CYS A 14 -37.82 -25.01 -25.24
C CYS A 14 -37.09 -23.73 -25.67
N ALA A 15 -37.32 -23.26 -26.91
CA ALA A 15 -36.70 -22.05 -27.41
C ALA A 15 -37.33 -20.76 -26.84
N ALA A 16 -38.62 -20.83 -26.43
CA ALA A 16 -39.32 -19.68 -25.86
C ALA A 16 -39.02 -19.43 -24.36
N LEU A 17 -38.43 -20.39 -23.65
CA LEU A 17 -38.10 -20.27 -22.22
C LEU A 17 -36.71 -19.72 -21.92
N LEU A 18 -35.89 -19.47 -22.94
CA LEU A 18 -34.53 -18.95 -22.80
C LEU A 18 -34.40 -17.42 -22.93
N LEU A 19 -35.55 -16.71 -23.04
CA LEU A 19 -35.58 -15.24 -23.13
C LEU A 19 -36.00 -14.53 -21.83
N LEU A 20 -36.06 -15.25 -20.70
CA LEU A 20 -36.37 -14.65 -19.40
C LEU A 20 -35.09 -14.30 -18.62
N GLY A 21 -34.68 -13.05 -18.75
CA GLY A 21 -34.02 -12.32 -17.68
C GLY A 21 -32.54 -12.67 -17.48
N THR A 22 -31.66 -12.07 -18.27
CA THR A 22 -30.35 -11.76 -17.71
C THR A 22 -30.56 -10.83 -16.51
N PRO A 23 -30.16 -11.21 -15.28
CA PRO A 23 -30.15 -10.26 -14.19
C PRO A 23 -29.16 -9.16 -14.58
N SER A 24 -29.66 -7.95 -14.82
CA SER A 24 -28.83 -6.77 -14.87
C SER A 24 -28.19 -6.66 -13.50
N LEU A 25 -26.91 -7.04 -13.38
CA LEU A 25 -26.08 -6.68 -12.24
C LEU A 25 -26.04 -5.15 -12.23
N SER A 26 -26.97 -4.55 -11.49
CA SER A 26 -26.90 -3.15 -11.15
C SER A 26 -25.62 -3.00 -10.32
N SER A 27 -24.55 -2.56 -10.96
CA SER A 27 -23.35 -2.13 -10.28
C SER A 27 -23.75 -0.95 -9.40
N ALA A 28 -23.89 -1.20 -8.10
CA ALA A 28 -24.07 -0.12 -7.14
C ALA A 28 -22.81 0.75 -7.22
N GLN A 29 -22.91 1.89 -7.88
CA GLN A 29 -21.86 2.88 -7.88
C GLN A 29 -21.70 3.39 -6.44
N ALA A 30 -20.47 3.32 -5.92
CA ALA A 30 -20.15 3.90 -4.63
C ALA A 30 -20.40 5.42 -4.69
N LEU A 31 -21.14 5.92 -3.70
CA LEU A 31 -21.41 7.34 -3.56
C LEU A 31 -20.13 8.06 -3.17
N ILE A 32 -19.67 8.98 -4.03
CA ILE A 32 -18.50 9.81 -3.76
C ILE A 32 -18.98 11.14 -3.21
N ILE A 33 -18.61 11.47 -1.98
CA ILE A 33 -19.03 12.70 -1.31
C ILE A 33 -17.80 13.58 -1.05
N GLN A 34 -17.83 14.79 -1.58
CA GLN A 34 -16.89 15.84 -1.23
C GLN A 34 -17.39 16.59 0.01
N PRO A 35 -16.64 16.61 1.14
CA PRO A 35 -16.98 17.43 2.29
C PRO A 35 -17.04 18.90 1.91
N GLY A 36 -18.06 19.62 2.40
CA GLY A 36 -18.12 21.09 2.28
C GLY A 36 -17.10 21.77 3.19
N ALA A 37 -16.81 23.05 2.91
CA ALA A 37 -16.08 23.91 3.83
C ALA A 37 -16.90 24.11 5.15
N PRO A 38 -16.29 24.56 6.24
CA PRO A 38 -17.02 24.81 7.49
C PRO A 38 -18.25 25.69 7.26
N GLY A 39 -19.44 25.13 7.50
CA GLY A 39 -20.73 25.78 7.27
C GLY A 39 -21.36 25.51 5.91
N GLU A 40 -20.74 24.76 5.02
CA GLU A 40 -21.29 24.34 3.73
C GLU A 40 -21.73 22.88 3.76
N SER A 41 -22.76 22.54 2.98
CA SER A 41 -23.22 21.17 2.83
C SER A 41 -22.26 20.36 1.97
N PRO A 42 -22.11 19.05 2.25
CA PRO A 42 -21.35 18.16 1.39
C PRO A 42 -21.99 18.06 0.00
N ARG A 43 -21.17 17.82 -1.03
CA ARG A 43 -21.60 17.66 -2.42
C ARG A 43 -21.36 16.23 -2.89
N GLU A 44 -22.32 15.65 -3.55
CA GLU A 44 -22.16 14.38 -4.26
C GLU A 44 -21.44 14.63 -5.60
N LEU A 45 -20.48 13.77 -5.92
CA LEU A 45 -19.68 13.84 -7.14
C LEU A 45 -19.92 12.61 -8.01
N SER A 46 -19.91 12.81 -9.32
CA SER A 46 -19.70 11.71 -10.26
C SER A 46 -18.25 11.22 -10.20
N ALA A 47 -17.99 10.02 -10.75
CA ALA A 47 -16.63 9.50 -10.84
C ALA A 47 -15.72 10.43 -11.67
N GLU A 48 -16.23 11.01 -12.75
CA GLU A 48 -15.53 11.94 -13.63
C GLU A 48 -15.18 13.23 -12.90
N GLU A 49 -16.14 13.83 -12.18
CA GLU A 49 -15.90 15.05 -11.37
C GLU A 49 -14.89 14.79 -10.25
N ALA A 50 -14.94 13.61 -9.62
CA ALA A 50 -13.99 13.23 -8.58
C ALA A 50 -12.56 13.10 -9.13
N VAL A 51 -12.40 12.55 -10.34
CA VAL A 51 -11.10 12.46 -11.02
C VAL A 51 -10.58 13.84 -11.42
N GLU A 52 -11.44 14.73 -11.91
CA GLU A 52 -11.07 16.11 -12.26
C GLU A 52 -10.62 16.95 -11.06
N ILE A 53 -11.29 16.73 -9.91
CA ILE A 53 -10.95 17.44 -8.65
C ILE A 53 -9.73 16.83 -7.98
N ALA A 54 -9.51 15.52 -8.12
CA ALA A 54 -8.33 14.85 -7.60
C ALA A 54 -7.09 15.33 -8.37
N ASP A 55 -6.39 16.29 -7.82
CA ASP A 55 -5.07 16.65 -8.33
C ASP A 55 -4.11 15.48 -8.10
N THR A 56 -3.93 14.68 -9.15
CA THR A 56 -3.00 13.52 -9.15
C THR A 56 -1.59 13.93 -9.58
N SER A 57 -1.34 15.23 -9.76
CA SER A 57 0.00 15.74 -10.01
C SER A 57 0.92 15.49 -8.82
N TYR A 58 2.19 15.34 -9.10
CA TYR A 58 3.21 15.22 -8.07
C TYR A 58 4.39 16.13 -8.38
N SER A 59 5.08 16.56 -7.36
CA SER A 59 6.28 17.37 -7.47
C SER A 59 7.56 16.53 -7.47
N PRO A 60 8.69 17.05 -7.94
CA PRO A 60 9.99 16.40 -7.74
C PRO A 60 10.33 16.13 -6.27
N ALA A 61 9.77 16.92 -5.34
CA ALA A 61 9.94 16.70 -3.90
C ALA A 61 9.19 15.46 -3.43
N ASP A 62 7.96 15.21 -3.94
CA ASP A 62 7.20 13.99 -3.62
C ASP A 62 7.92 12.74 -4.13
N ALA A 63 8.42 12.77 -5.37
CA ALA A 63 9.19 11.68 -5.92
C ALA A 63 10.48 11.42 -5.14
N ARG A 64 11.14 12.47 -4.67
CA ARG A 64 12.31 12.35 -3.78
C ARG A 64 11.92 11.71 -2.45
N PHE A 65 10.85 12.19 -1.81
CA PHE A 65 10.35 11.63 -0.56
C PHE A 65 10.09 10.13 -0.68
N MET A 66 9.39 9.69 -1.73
CA MET A 66 9.13 8.27 -1.95
C MET A 66 10.41 7.47 -2.12
N ARG A 67 11.40 7.98 -2.86
CA ARG A 67 12.69 7.31 -3.03
C ARG A 67 13.48 7.20 -1.72
N ASP A 68 13.50 8.28 -0.94
CA ASP A 68 14.28 8.34 0.29
C ASP A 68 13.66 7.47 1.40
N MET A 69 12.31 7.37 1.44
CA MET A 69 11.61 6.58 2.46
C MET A 69 11.74 5.06 2.25
N ILE A 70 12.01 4.57 1.04
CA ILE A 70 12.22 3.13 0.80
C ILE A 70 13.39 2.57 1.61
N PRO A 71 14.63 3.10 1.52
CA PRO A 71 15.74 2.62 2.36
C PRO A 71 15.52 2.92 3.85
N HIS A 72 14.83 4.00 4.20
CA HIS A 72 14.50 4.30 5.59
C HIS A 72 13.61 3.22 6.21
N HIS A 73 12.56 2.83 5.54
CA HIS A 73 11.67 1.76 5.99
C HIS A 73 12.39 0.41 6.03
N HIS A 74 13.26 0.15 5.07
CA HIS A 74 14.07 -1.06 5.08
C HIS A 74 15.01 -1.12 6.29
N GLN A 75 15.65 0.00 6.66
CA GLN A 75 16.48 0.05 7.87
C GLN A 75 15.65 -0.17 9.14
N ALA A 76 14.43 0.39 9.21
CA ALA A 76 13.54 0.15 10.35
C ALA A 76 13.13 -1.33 10.48
N LEU A 77 12.91 -2.04 9.36
CA LEU A 77 12.69 -3.49 9.37
C LEU A 77 13.92 -4.24 9.92
N GLN A 78 15.12 -3.88 9.46
CA GLN A 78 16.37 -4.49 9.98
C GLN A 78 16.54 -4.27 11.49
N MET A 79 16.20 -3.09 12.01
CA MET A 79 16.23 -2.81 13.44
C MET A 79 15.18 -3.64 14.18
N ALA A 80 13.95 -3.71 13.66
CA ALA A 80 12.84 -4.44 14.27
C ALA A 80 13.10 -5.95 14.34
N GLU A 81 13.78 -6.53 13.34
CA GLU A 81 14.18 -7.94 13.33
C GLU A 81 15.11 -8.32 14.48
N LEU A 82 15.93 -7.38 14.96
CA LEU A 82 16.86 -7.63 16.07
C LEU A 82 16.14 -7.76 17.43
N VAL A 83 14.93 -7.19 17.56
CA VAL A 83 14.26 -7.04 18.87
C VAL A 83 13.97 -8.39 19.54
N ALA A 84 13.54 -9.40 18.78
CA ALA A 84 13.10 -10.69 19.31
C ALA A 84 14.18 -11.41 20.13
N ASP A 85 15.46 -11.23 19.75
CA ASP A 85 16.59 -11.94 20.36
C ASP A 85 17.41 -11.07 21.30
N ARG A 86 17.08 -9.76 21.43
CA ARG A 86 17.93 -8.78 22.11
C ARG A 86 17.32 -8.18 23.36
N THR A 87 16.00 -8.21 23.52
CA THR A 87 15.29 -7.64 24.65
C THR A 87 14.08 -8.48 25.05
N ASN A 88 13.70 -8.37 26.34
CA ASN A 88 12.44 -8.89 26.88
C ASN A 88 11.44 -7.77 27.18
N ARG A 89 11.70 -6.54 26.73
CA ARG A 89 10.88 -5.38 27.02
C ARG A 89 9.60 -5.42 26.14
N PRO A 90 8.40 -5.58 26.73
CA PRO A 90 7.17 -5.78 25.97
C PRO A 90 6.87 -4.61 25.01
N GLU A 91 7.12 -3.37 25.43
CA GLU A 91 6.84 -2.18 24.62
C GLU A 91 7.69 -2.14 23.35
N LEU A 92 8.95 -2.60 23.40
CA LEU A 92 9.81 -2.68 22.21
C LEU A 92 9.38 -3.82 21.29
N ILE A 93 8.99 -4.96 21.86
CA ILE A 93 8.45 -6.09 21.09
C ILE A 93 7.18 -5.66 20.35
N ASP A 94 6.28 -4.94 21.00
CA ASP A 94 5.05 -4.42 20.39
C ASP A 94 5.33 -3.41 19.27
N VAL A 95 6.30 -2.49 19.47
CA VAL A 95 6.71 -1.52 18.45
C VAL A 95 7.31 -2.24 17.24
N ALA A 96 8.25 -3.16 17.46
CA ALA A 96 8.86 -3.95 16.40
C ALA A 96 7.82 -4.77 15.62
N GLY A 97 6.85 -5.36 16.32
CA GLY A 97 5.73 -6.07 15.70
C GLY A 97 4.90 -5.19 14.75
N ARG A 98 4.63 -3.94 15.13
CA ARG A 98 3.93 -2.98 14.26
C ARG A 98 4.76 -2.57 13.06
N ILE A 99 6.07 -2.31 13.26
CA ILE A 99 7.00 -2.00 12.17
C ILE A 99 7.03 -3.14 11.16
N ASN A 100 7.21 -4.37 11.62
CA ASN A 100 7.24 -5.57 10.76
C ASN A 100 5.91 -5.79 10.00
N ALA A 101 4.77 -5.42 10.61
CA ALA A 101 3.46 -5.61 10.01
C ALA A 101 3.12 -4.58 8.92
N SER A 102 3.70 -3.37 8.94
CA SER A 102 3.30 -2.28 8.03
C SER A 102 4.37 -1.93 7.00
N GLN A 103 5.63 -1.87 7.39
CA GLN A 103 6.65 -1.20 6.58
C GLN A 103 7.04 -1.95 5.29
N GLY A 104 6.84 -3.26 5.25
CA GLY A 104 6.99 -4.03 4.00
C GLY A 104 5.98 -3.62 2.93
N ASP A 105 4.72 -3.45 3.32
CA ASP A 105 3.65 -3.01 2.42
C ASP A 105 3.84 -1.55 2.00
N GLU A 106 4.32 -0.70 2.89
CA GLU A 106 4.64 0.70 2.61
C GLU A 106 5.79 0.84 1.60
N ILE A 107 6.83 0.01 1.71
CA ILE A 107 7.90 -0.08 0.69
C ILE A 107 7.31 -0.47 -0.67
N ALA A 108 6.48 -1.50 -0.72
CA ALA A 108 5.84 -1.95 -1.95
C ALA A 108 4.95 -0.87 -2.57
N PHE A 109 4.20 -0.15 -1.75
CA PHE A 109 3.39 1.00 -2.18
C PHE A 109 4.27 2.09 -2.81
N MET A 110 5.33 2.54 -2.13
CA MET A 110 6.25 3.57 -2.64
C MET A 110 6.93 3.17 -3.95
N GLN A 111 7.37 1.91 -4.05
CA GLN A 111 7.94 1.38 -5.29
C GLN A 111 6.93 1.35 -6.44
N ASN A 112 5.68 0.99 -6.18
CA ASN A 112 4.61 1.00 -7.19
C ASN A 112 4.30 2.43 -7.62
N TRP A 113 4.16 3.35 -6.66
CA TRP A 113 3.91 4.76 -6.90
C TRP A 113 4.97 5.39 -7.83
N LEU A 114 6.25 5.09 -7.59
CA LEU A 114 7.37 5.56 -8.43
C LEU A 114 7.30 4.92 -9.84
N ARG A 115 7.06 3.60 -9.92
CA ARG A 115 6.97 2.88 -11.21
C ARG A 115 5.85 3.41 -12.11
N GLU A 116 4.68 3.64 -11.56
CA GLU A 116 3.51 4.16 -12.29
C GLU A 116 3.76 5.55 -12.88
N ARG A 117 4.70 6.31 -12.31
CA ARG A 117 5.07 7.67 -12.74
C ARG A 117 6.36 7.72 -13.57
N GLY A 118 6.94 6.56 -13.90
CA GLY A 118 8.20 6.49 -14.65
C GLY A 118 9.42 6.99 -13.86
N GLU A 119 9.28 7.10 -12.54
CA GLU A 119 10.36 7.56 -11.66
C GLU A 119 11.32 6.40 -11.32
N PRO A 120 12.62 6.68 -11.12
CA PRO A 120 13.59 5.68 -10.69
C PRO A 120 13.19 5.05 -9.35
N VAL A 121 13.22 3.72 -9.27
CA VAL A 121 12.94 2.97 -8.05
C VAL A 121 14.25 2.51 -7.42
N PRO A 122 14.60 2.95 -6.20
CA PRO A 122 15.81 2.51 -5.53
C PRO A 122 15.70 1.05 -5.08
N ASN A 123 16.84 0.38 -5.02
CA ASN A 123 16.95 -0.89 -4.33
C ASN A 123 16.97 -0.62 -2.81
N PRO A 124 16.08 -1.23 -2.01
CA PRO A 124 16.04 -1.01 -0.57
C PRO A 124 17.34 -1.30 0.17
N THR A 125 18.16 -2.23 -0.37
CA THR A 125 19.43 -2.65 0.25
C THR A 125 20.65 -1.84 -0.21
N GLU A 126 20.54 -1.04 -1.27
CA GLU A 126 21.62 -0.22 -1.81
C GLU A 126 21.71 1.15 -1.13
N HIS A 127 21.64 1.15 0.19
CA HIS A 127 21.66 2.36 1.00
C HIS A 127 22.93 3.21 0.82
N ASP A 128 24.10 2.58 0.69
CA ASP A 128 25.38 3.26 0.72
C ASP A 128 25.74 3.96 -0.61
N ALA A 129 25.20 3.52 -1.73
CA ALA A 129 25.59 4.05 -3.04
C ALA A 129 24.89 5.38 -3.42
N MET A 130 23.71 5.67 -2.85
CA MET A 130 22.92 6.87 -3.19
C MET A 130 23.12 8.05 -2.22
N HIS A 131 23.71 7.82 -1.06
CA HIS A 131 23.83 8.84 0.01
C HIS A 131 25.10 9.71 -0.03
N THR A 132 25.88 9.70 -1.10
CA THR A 132 27.03 10.59 -1.23
C THR A 132 26.66 12.09 -1.29
N HIS A 133 25.40 12.43 -1.53
CA HIS A 133 24.97 13.83 -1.72
C HIS A 133 23.85 14.34 -0.81
N HIS A 134 23.02 13.47 -0.18
CA HIS A 134 21.97 13.89 0.74
C HIS A 134 21.81 12.90 1.89
N LYS A 135 22.30 13.30 3.09
CA LYS A 135 21.95 12.55 4.31
C LYS A 135 20.49 12.78 4.63
N MET A 136 19.69 11.73 4.52
CA MET A 136 18.32 11.75 5.02
C MET A 136 18.37 11.80 6.56
N ALA A 137 17.64 12.75 7.14
CA ALA A 137 17.53 12.85 8.60
C ALA A 137 16.81 11.59 9.15
N GLY A 138 17.26 11.10 10.30
CA GLY A 138 16.65 9.95 10.97
C GLY A 138 17.23 8.59 10.60
N MET A 139 18.17 8.52 9.65
CA MET A 139 18.87 7.27 9.34
C MET A 139 19.99 6.99 10.34
N ALA A 140 20.01 5.75 10.86
CA ALA A 140 21.14 5.25 11.61
C ALA A 140 22.35 5.04 10.70
N THR A 141 23.53 5.42 11.17
CA THR A 141 24.80 5.16 10.47
C THR A 141 25.14 3.67 10.48
N PRO A 142 26.02 3.18 9.57
CA PRO A 142 26.50 1.80 9.62
C PRO A 142 27.11 1.42 10.97
N GLN A 143 27.79 2.37 11.65
CA GLN A 143 28.34 2.13 12.98
C GLN A 143 27.24 1.97 14.04
N GLN A 144 26.21 2.83 14.03
CA GLN A 144 25.08 2.72 14.93
C GLN A 144 24.30 1.41 14.72
N MET A 145 24.11 0.98 13.48
CA MET A 145 23.51 -0.33 13.19
C MET A 145 24.36 -1.49 13.71
N ALA A 146 25.68 -1.42 13.56
CA ALA A 146 26.59 -2.44 14.09
C ALA A 146 26.56 -2.47 15.64
N ASP A 147 26.57 -1.31 16.28
CA ASP A 147 26.49 -1.19 17.75
C ASP A 147 25.17 -1.74 18.27
N LEU A 148 24.04 -1.41 17.60
CA LEU A 148 22.72 -1.95 17.92
C LEU A 148 22.69 -3.47 17.78
N ALA A 149 23.24 -4.01 16.68
CA ALA A 149 23.28 -5.44 16.44
C ALA A 149 24.17 -6.21 17.45
N ALA A 150 25.15 -5.57 18.02
CA ALA A 150 26.03 -6.16 19.05
C ALA A 150 25.45 -6.07 20.47
N ALA A 151 24.54 -5.12 20.73
CA ALA A 151 23.98 -4.86 22.05
C ALA A 151 22.90 -5.89 22.45
N ASN A 152 22.64 -6.02 23.75
CA ASN A 152 21.58 -6.84 24.34
C ASN A 152 21.00 -6.17 25.58
N GLY A 153 19.76 -6.55 25.96
CA GLY A 153 19.09 -6.09 27.17
C GLY A 153 18.95 -4.57 27.20
N THR A 154 19.27 -3.95 28.32
CA THR A 154 19.11 -2.50 28.52
C THR A 154 19.95 -1.63 27.59
N ASP A 155 21.11 -2.10 27.18
CA ASP A 155 21.95 -1.37 26.23
C ASP A 155 21.33 -1.41 24.83
N PHE A 156 20.77 -2.54 24.41
CA PHE A 156 19.97 -2.64 23.18
C PHE A 156 18.74 -1.71 23.25
N ASP A 157 17.98 -1.76 24.35
CA ASP A 157 16.78 -0.93 24.53
C ASP A 157 17.09 0.56 24.35
N ARG A 158 18.19 1.01 24.94
CA ARG A 158 18.64 2.41 24.84
C ARG A 158 19.01 2.78 23.40
N LEU A 159 19.82 1.96 22.73
CA LEU A 159 20.28 2.23 21.36
C LEU A 159 19.13 2.15 20.34
N PHE A 160 18.13 1.30 20.59
CA PHE A 160 16.97 1.18 19.72
C PHE A 160 16.05 2.41 19.78
N LEU A 161 16.05 3.13 20.90
CA LEU A 161 15.22 4.30 21.14
C LEU A 161 15.90 5.66 20.84
N GLU A 162 17.20 5.68 20.61
CA GLU A 162 17.98 6.87 20.22
C GLU A 162 17.88 7.17 18.74
#